data_10c0c5781d2b0d0c0cdd13da68bf4f54
#
_entry.id   10c0c5781d2b0d0c0cdd13da68bf4f54
#
_cell.length_a   1.000
_cell.length_b   1.000
_cell.length_c   1.000
_cell.angle_alpha   90.00
_cell.angle_beta   90.00
_cell.angle_gamma   90.00
#
_symmetry.space_group_name_H-M   'P 1'
#
loop_
_entity.id
_entity.type
_entity.pdbx_description
1 polymer ?
#
loop_
_entity_poly.entity_id
_entity_poly.type
_entity_poly.pdbx_seq_one_letter_code
_entity_poly.pdbx_strand_id
1 'polypeptide(L)'
;LQNLLTPVDKISTNFIDRQLRESQYIARKAKEILTSICYNVTATSGSVTSFLRHVWGWDTVLHDLNFDRYKKVDLTEVIEVNHRGSVIRREQIKDWSKRLDHRHHAIDALTIACTKQAYIQRLNNLRAEEGPDFNKMSLERYIQSQPHFSVAQVREAVDRILVSFRAGKRAVTPGKRYIRKNRKRISVQSVLIPRGA
;
A
#
# COMPACT_ATOMS: atom_id res chain seq x y z
N LEU A 1 5.07 -14.30 26.28
CA LEU A 1 6.19 -13.38 26.16
C LEU A 1 7.42 -14.04 25.49
N GLN A 2 7.76 -15.32 25.83
CA GLN A 2 8.88 -16.03 25.20
C GLN A 2 8.79 -16.14 23.68
N ASN A 3 7.59 -16.33 23.12
CA ASN A 3 7.39 -16.45 21.66
C ASN A 3 7.54 -15.11 20.91
N LEU A 4 7.43 -13.97 21.59
CA LEU A 4 7.63 -12.64 20.98
C LEU A 4 9.11 -12.25 20.85
N LEU A 5 9.98 -12.93 21.60
CA LEU A 5 11.43 -12.68 21.63
C LEU A 5 12.23 -13.75 20.86
N THR A 6 11.55 -14.69 20.20
CA THR A 6 12.23 -15.73 19.43
C THR A 6 12.79 -15.15 18.12
N PRO A 7 14.07 -15.28 17.84
CA PRO A 7 14.68 -14.86 16.59
C PRO A 7 13.98 -15.50 15.39
N VAL A 8 13.91 -14.77 14.27
CA VAL A 8 13.14 -15.18 13.07
C VAL A 8 13.58 -16.53 12.50
N ASP A 9 14.85 -16.84 12.59
CA ASP A 9 15.48 -18.10 12.18
C ASP A 9 15.06 -19.30 13.04
N LYS A 10 14.56 -19.06 14.25
CA LYS A 10 14.07 -20.08 15.20
C LYS A 10 12.52 -20.20 15.22
N ILE A 11 11.82 -19.39 14.43
CA ILE A 11 10.35 -19.51 14.31
C ILE A 11 10.04 -20.77 13.52
N SER A 12 9.35 -21.73 14.15
CA SER A 12 8.95 -22.97 13.49
C SER A 12 8.01 -22.70 12.31
N THR A 13 8.10 -23.49 11.23
CA THR A 13 7.18 -23.46 10.08
C THR A 13 5.72 -23.56 10.52
N ASN A 14 5.43 -24.29 11.59
CA ASN A 14 4.10 -24.39 12.19
C ASN A 14 3.54 -23.06 12.67
N PHE A 15 4.37 -22.09 13.05
CA PHE A 15 3.91 -20.75 13.46
C PHE A 15 3.43 -19.94 12.26
N ILE A 16 4.15 -19.98 11.16
CA ILE A 16 3.78 -19.30 9.90
C ILE A 16 2.48 -19.89 9.35
N ASP A 17 2.37 -21.23 9.32
CA ASP A 17 1.16 -21.93 8.87
C ASP A 17 -0.05 -21.60 9.75
N ARG A 18 0.15 -21.46 11.05
CA ARG A 18 -0.89 -21.06 11.98
C ARG A 18 -1.37 -19.63 11.72
N GLN A 19 -0.45 -18.68 11.54
CA GLN A 19 -0.81 -17.28 11.20
C GLN A 19 -1.55 -17.18 9.86
N LEU A 20 -1.14 -17.98 8.86
CA LEU A 20 -1.84 -18.03 7.57
C LEU A 20 -3.28 -18.55 7.74
N ARG A 21 -3.50 -19.61 8.53
CA ARG A 21 -4.83 -20.15 8.82
C ARG A 21 -5.71 -19.16 9.59
N GLU A 22 -5.14 -18.46 10.58
CA GLU A 22 -5.84 -17.41 11.34
C GLU A 22 -6.26 -16.26 10.40
N SER A 23 -5.37 -15.81 9.52
CA SER A 23 -5.69 -14.77 8.52
C SER A 23 -6.78 -15.22 7.55
N GLN A 24 -6.75 -16.47 7.10
CA GLN A 24 -7.79 -17.04 6.24
C GLN A 24 -9.14 -17.15 6.96
N TYR A 25 -9.13 -17.52 8.23
CA TYR A 25 -10.35 -17.56 9.04
C TYR A 25 -10.96 -16.16 9.21
N ILE A 26 -10.14 -15.17 9.55
CA ILE A 26 -10.57 -13.76 9.68
C ILE A 26 -11.16 -13.27 8.36
N ALA A 27 -10.52 -13.55 7.24
CA ALA A 27 -10.99 -13.15 5.90
C ALA A 27 -12.36 -13.79 5.56
N ARG A 28 -12.56 -15.06 5.90
CA ARG A 28 -13.85 -15.74 5.72
C ARG A 28 -14.94 -15.10 6.57
N LYS A 29 -14.65 -14.85 7.86
CA LYS A 29 -15.60 -14.20 8.76
C LYS A 29 -15.94 -12.77 8.35
N ALA A 30 -14.96 -12.02 7.93
CA ALA A 30 -15.21 -10.69 7.36
C ALA A 30 -16.11 -10.76 6.10
N LYS A 31 -15.87 -11.74 5.22
CA LYS A 31 -16.74 -11.96 4.06
C LYS A 31 -18.17 -12.28 4.47
N GLU A 32 -18.40 -13.19 5.43
CA GLU A 32 -19.75 -13.51 5.93
C GLU A 32 -20.48 -12.26 6.44
N ILE A 33 -19.81 -11.46 7.28
CA ILE A 33 -20.38 -10.23 7.83
C ILE A 33 -20.70 -9.22 6.72
N LEU A 34 -19.77 -9.01 5.78
CA LEU A 34 -19.97 -8.08 4.67
C LEU A 34 -21.08 -8.54 3.72
N THR A 35 -21.26 -9.85 3.52
CA THR A 35 -22.31 -10.40 2.67
C THR A 35 -23.72 -10.13 3.24
N SER A 36 -23.86 -9.89 4.56
CA SER A 36 -25.14 -9.46 5.15
C SER A 36 -25.51 -8.01 4.79
N ILE A 37 -24.53 -7.20 4.36
CA ILE A 37 -24.72 -5.79 4.04
C ILE A 37 -24.61 -5.55 2.52
N CYS A 38 -23.72 -6.28 1.84
CA CYS A 38 -23.43 -6.14 0.44
C CYS A 38 -23.76 -7.43 -0.33
N TYR A 39 -24.48 -7.32 -1.43
CA TYR A 39 -24.87 -8.48 -2.24
C TYR A 39 -23.68 -9.20 -2.87
N ASN A 40 -22.67 -8.47 -3.34
CA ASN A 40 -21.46 -9.02 -3.93
C ASN A 40 -20.22 -8.70 -3.10
N VAL A 41 -19.70 -9.72 -2.42
CA VAL A 41 -18.43 -9.64 -1.69
C VAL A 41 -17.42 -10.61 -2.29
N THR A 42 -16.39 -10.07 -2.90
CA THR A 42 -15.31 -10.85 -3.52
C THR A 42 -14.03 -10.69 -2.70
N ALA A 43 -13.39 -11.81 -2.40
CA ALA A 43 -12.08 -11.82 -1.78
C ALA A 43 -10.99 -11.89 -2.86
N THR A 44 -9.87 -11.21 -2.63
CA THR A 44 -8.68 -11.26 -3.48
C THR A 44 -7.45 -11.68 -2.66
N SER A 45 -6.40 -12.13 -3.34
CA SER A 45 -5.14 -12.49 -2.69
C SER A 45 -4.15 -11.31 -2.70
N GLY A 46 -3.22 -11.31 -1.76
CA GLY A 46 -2.14 -10.31 -1.72
C GLY A 46 -1.27 -10.32 -2.99
N SER A 47 -1.15 -11.46 -3.66
CA SER A 47 -0.43 -11.56 -4.94
C SER A 47 -1.14 -10.83 -6.09
N VAL A 48 -2.49 -10.88 -6.13
CA VAL A 48 -3.28 -10.10 -7.10
C VAL A 48 -3.13 -8.62 -6.84
N THR A 49 -3.24 -8.20 -5.57
CA THR A 49 -3.05 -6.79 -5.18
C THR A 49 -1.65 -6.29 -5.53
N SER A 50 -0.61 -7.09 -5.29
CA SER A 50 0.76 -6.75 -5.64
C SER A 50 0.95 -6.61 -7.14
N PHE A 51 0.39 -7.54 -7.93
CA PHE A 51 0.46 -7.51 -9.39
C PHE A 51 -0.24 -6.26 -9.96
N LEU A 52 -1.47 -5.97 -9.55
CA LEU A 52 -2.22 -4.81 -10.02
C LEU A 52 -1.52 -3.49 -9.67
N ARG A 53 -1.01 -3.37 -8.44
CA ARG A 53 -0.24 -2.20 -8.02
C ARG A 53 1.00 -1.99 -8.89
N HIS A 54 1.70 -3.07 -9.26
CA HIS A 54 2.85 -3.01 -10.15
C HIS A 54 2.45 -2.56 -11.57
N VAL A 55 1.42 -3.17 -12.13
CA VAL A 55 0.93 -2.85 -13.49
C VAL A 55 0.46 -1.40 -13.61
N TRP A 56 -0.13 -0.83 -12.54
CA TRP A 56 -0.54 0.58 -12.51
C TRP A 56 0.59 1.54 -12.13
N GLY A 57 1.81 1.04 -11.82
CA GLY A 57 2.96 1.84 -11.42
C GLY A 57 2.84 2.46 -10.03
N TRP A 58 1.95 1.93 -9.17
CA TRP A 58 1.74 2.48 -7.82
C TRP A 58 2.69 1.91 -6.77
N ASP A 59 3.50 0.93 -7.14
CA ASP A 59 4.50 0.30 -6.26
C ASP A 59 5.70 1.21 -5.97
N THR A 60 6.02 2.14 -6.87
CA THR A 60 7.14 3.09 -6.71
C THR A 60 6.76 4.37 -5.96
N VAL A 61 5.47 4.68 -5.83
CA VAL A 61 4.97 5.97 -5.29
C VAL A 61 5.59 6.32 -3.93
N LEU A 62 5.65 5.36 -3.00
CA LEU A 62 6.22 5.61 -1.67
C LEU A 62 7.72 5.73 -1.67
N HIS A 63 8.41 4.97 -2.51
CA HIS A 63 9.84 5.11 -2.71
C HIS A 63 10.16 6.54 -3.19
N ASP A 64 9.45 7.01 -4.22
CA ASP A 64 9.68 8.32 -4.81
C ASP A 64 9.33 9.47 -3.84
N LEU A 65 8.29 9.32 -3.03
CA LEU A 65 7.94 10.31 -2.00
C LEU A 65 8.97 10.42 -0.88
N ASN A 66 9.67 9.33 -0.57
CA ASN A 66 10.66 9.32 0.50
C ASN A 66 12.09 9.52 0.00
N PHE A 67 12.34 9.42 -1.29
CA PHE A 67 13.69 9.42 -1.89
C PHE A 67 14.53 10.61 -1.45
N ASP A 68 14.02 11.83 -1.57
CA ASP A 68 14.74 13.05 -1.21
C ASP A 68 15.10 13.12 0.28
N ARG A 69 14.23 12.57 1.14
CA ARG A 69 14.46 12.51 2.57
C ARG A 69 15.60 11.55 2.92
N TYR A 70 15.62 10.37 2.31
CA TYR A 70 16.67 9.38 2.53
C TYR A 70 18.00 9.82 1.90
N LYS A 71 17.96 10.50 0.77
CA LYS A 71 19.14 11.09 0.12
C LYS A 71 19.81 12.14 1.00
N LYS A 72 19.05 12.99 1.69
CA LYS A 72 19.61 14.01 2.62
C LYS A 72 20.36 13.41 3.81
N VAL A 73 20.10 12.18 4.17
CA VAL A 73 20.75 11.47 5.28
C VAL A 73 21.72 10.38 4.79
N ASP A 74 22.09 10.43 3.51
CA ASP A 74 23.05 9.53 2.86
C ASP A 74 22.69 8.04 2.96
N LEU A 75 21.40 7.74 2.92
CA LEU A 75 20.85 6.38 2.93
C LEU A 75 20.39 5.94 1.53
N THR A 76 21.13 6.34 0.49
CA THR A 76 20.92 5.90 -0.90
C THR A 76 22.11 5.10 -1.39
N GLU A 77 21.86 4.24 -2.38
CA GLU A 77 22.89 3.45 -3.06
C GLU A 77 22.65 3.47 -4.56
N VAL A 78 23.73 3.34 -5.34
CA VAL A 78 23.66 3.22 -6.80
C VAL A 78 23.70 1.74 -7.17
N ILE A 79 22.63 1.27 -7.80
CA ILE A 79 22.57 -0.10 -8.34
C ILE A 79 22.70 -0.08 -9.86
N GLU A 80 23.30 -1.12 -10.39
CA GLU A 80 23.35 -1.37 -11.83
C GLU A 80 22.22 -2.33 -12.20
N VAL A 81 21.28 -1.86 -13.01
CA VAL A 81 20.13 -2.65 -13.48
C VAL A 81 20.33 -2.96 -14.96
N ASN A 82 20.33 -4.22 -15.31
CA ASN A 82 20.35 -4.63 -16.71
C ASN A 82 18.96 -4.48 -17.31
N HIS A 83 18.78 -3.54 -18.21
CA HIS A 83 17.54 -3.32 -18.93
C HIS A 83 17.77 -3.55 -20.43
N ARG A 84 17.20 -4.65 -20.97
CA ARG A 84 17.29 -5.01 -22.40
C ARG A 84 18.71 -5.04 -22.97
N GLY A 85 19.67 -5.55 -22.18
CA GLY A 85 21.08 -5.63 -22.60
C GLY A 85 21.91 -4.35 -22.36
N SER A 86 21.32 -3.30 -21.83
CA SER A 86 22.01 -2.09 -21.41
C SER A 86 22.07 -2.01 -19.89
N VAL A 87 23.26 -1.71 -19.34
CA VAL A 87 23.43 -1.48 -17.90
C VAL A 87 23.08 -0.03 -17.59
N ILE A 88 22.00 0.16 -16.82
CA ILE A 88 21.56 1.49 -16.38
C ILE A 88 21.89 1.62 -14.90
N ARG A 89 22.58 2.68 -14.52
CA ARG A 89 22.83 3.04 -13.13
C ARG A 89 21.63 3.80 -12.58
N ARG A 90 21.03 3.27 -11.51
CA ARG A 90 19.89 3.89 -10.83
C ARG A 90 20.21 4.07 -9.36
N GLU A 91 19.99 5.28 -8.85
CA GLU A 91 20.06 5.56 -7.42
C GLU A 91 18.74 5.10 -6.76
N GLN A 92 18.83 4.37 -5.66
CA GLN A 92 17.70 3.91 -4.88
C GLN A 92 17.94 4.07 -3.39
N ILE A 93 16.89 3.98 -2.59
CA ILE A 93 16.99 3.97 -1.14
C ILE A 93 17.54 2.59 -0.70
N LYS A 94 18.60 2.61 0.11
CA LYS A 94 19.21 1.41 0.66
C LYS A 94 18.21 0.62 1.51
N ASP A 95 18.18 -0.70 1.34
CA ASP A 95 17.29 -1.62 2.07
C ASP A 95 15.81 -1.21 2.05
N TRP A 96 15.36 -0.55 0.96
CA TRP A 96 13.98 -0.09 0.86
C TRP A 96 12.97 -1.23 0.92
N SER A 97 12.00 -1.07 1.80
CA SER A 97 10.79 -1.90 1.85
C SER A 97 9.57 -1.01 2.00
N LYS A 98 8.49 -1.33 1.26
CA LYS A 98 7.22 -0.62 1.40
C LYS A 98 6.69 -0.60 2.85
N ARG A 99 7.09 -1.56 3.69
CA ARG A 99 6.68 -1.67 5.10
C ARG A 99 7.28 -0.59 6.00
N LEU A 100 8.31 0.11 5.53
CA LEU A 100 8.90 1.25 6.23
C LEU A 100 7.98 2.48 6.24
N ASP A 101 7.01 2.51 5.34
CA ASP A 101 6.02 3.59 5.26
C ASP A 101 4.60 3.04 5.37
N HIS A 102 3.92 3.32 6.49
CA HIS A 102 2.57 2.82 6.76
C HIS A 102 1.52 3.28 5.75
N ARG A 103 1.80 4.30 4.93
CA ARG A 103 0.93 4.74 3.84
C ARG A 103 0.75 3.66 2.77
N HIS A 104 1.58 2.60 2.77
CA HIS A 104 1.39 1.47 1.87
C HIS A 104 0.02 0.78 2.04
N HIS A 105 -0.56 0.81 3.25
CA HIS A 105 -1.90 0.28 3.46
C HIS A 105 -2.97 1.06 2.70
N ALA A 106 -2.81 2.38 2.54
CA ALA A 106 -3.73 3.20 1.75
C ALA A 106 -3.63 2.85 0.25
N ILE A 107 -2.42 2.65 -0.27
CA ILE A 107 -2.21 2.22 -1.66
C ILE A 107 -2.78 0.82 -1.88
N ASP A 108 -2.55 -0.13 -0.96
CA ASP A 108 -3.10 -1.48 -1.05
C ASP A 108 -4.64 -1.44 -0.99
N ALA A 109 -5.25 -0.63 -0.12
CA ALA A 109 -6.70 -0.44 -0.05
C ALA A 109 -7.28 0.17 -1.35
N LEU A 110 -6.61 1.19 -1.89
CA LEU A 110 -6.99 1.78 -3.19
C LEU A 110 -6.91 0.76 -4.31
N THR A 111 -5.85 -0.06 -4.34
CA THR A 111 -5.68 -1.13 -5.33
C THR A 111 -6.83 -2.13 -5.24
N ILE A 112 -7.23 -2.54 -4.03
CA ILE A 112 -8.37 -3.44 -3.82
C ILE A 112 -9.67 -2.79 -4.30
N ALA A 113 -9.91 -1.52 -3.98
CA ALA A 113 -11.10 -0.79 -4.40
C ALA A 113 -11.23 -0.67 -5.94
N CYS A 114 -10.09 -0.55 -6.64
CA CYS A 114 -10.04 -0.50 -8.10
C CYS A 114 -10.02 -1.89 -8.77
N THR A 115 -9.96 -2.98 -8.00
CA THR A 115 -9.87 -4.35 -8.55
C THR A 115 -11.22 -4.79 -9.08
N LYS A 116 -11.29 -5.13 -10.38
CA LYS A 116 -12.46 -5.71 -11.02
C LYS A 116 -12.43 -7.24 -10.93
N GLN A 117 -13.59 -7.87 -10.78
CA GLN A 117 -13.73 -9.33 -10.76
C GLN A 117 -13.11 -9.98 -12.00
N ALA A 118 -13.23 -9.34 -13.16
CA ALA A 118 -12.65 -9.82 -14.41
C ALA A 118 -11.10 -9.92 -14.35
N TYR A 119 -10.42 -9.05 -13.59
CA TYR A 119 -8.97 -9.13 -13.41
C TYR A 119 -8.58 -10.36 -12.60
N ILE A 120 -9.31 -10.63 -11.52
CA ILE A 120 -9.09 -11.80 -10.65
C ILE A 120 -9.29 -13.09 -11.43
N GLN A 121 -10.38 -13.20 -12.19
CA GLN A 121 -10.68 -14.37 -13.02
C GLN A 121 -9.60 -14.63 -14.06
N ARG A 122 -9.20 -13.60 -14.81
CA ARG A 122 -8.15 -13.73 -15.84
C ARG A 122 -6.80 -14.11 -15.24
N LEU A 123 -6.41 -13.53 -14.09
CA LEU A 123 -5.18 -13.90 -13.40
C LEU A 123 -5.21 -15.33 -12.88
N ASN A 124 -6.36 -15.81 -12.41
CA ASN A 124 -6.51 -17.20 -11.97
C ASN A 124 -6.44 -18.18 -13.15
N ASN A 125 -7.04 -17.84 -14.28
CA ASN A 125 -6.97 -18.66 -15.49
C ASN A 125 -5.53 -18.74 -16.02
N LEU A 126 -4.79 -17.62 -16.05
CA LEU A 126 -3.39 -17.61 -16.47
C LEU A 126 -2.46 -18.44 -15.55
N ARG A 127 -2.82 -18.59 -14.28
CA ARG A 127 -2.07 -19.47 -13.36
C ARG A 127 -2.41 -20.95 -13.54
N ALA A 128 -3.62 -21.25 -13.99
CA ALA A 128 -4.06 -22.61 -14.27
C ALA A 128 -3.55 -23.12 -15.63
N GLU A 129 -3.35 -22.22 -16.59
CA GLU A 129 -2.77 -22.49 -17.89
C GLU A 129 -1.23 -22.35 -17.78
N GLU A 130 -0.50 -23.43 -17.75
CA GLU A 130 0.96 -23.46 -17.92
C GLU A 130 1.34 -23.05 -19.35
N GLY A 131 1.00 -21.82 -19.75
CA GLY A 131 1.18 -21.31 -21.09
C GLY A 131 2.13 -20.10 -21.16
N PRO A 132 2.62 -19.75 -22.37
CA PRO A 132 3.72 -18.82 -22.55
C PRO A 132 3.39 -17.40 -22.09
N ASP A 133 4.44 -16.62 -21.74
CA ASP A 133 4.44 -15.21 -21.28
C ASP A 133 3.57 -14.23 -22.10
N PHE A 134 3.16 -14.63 -23.29
CA PHE A 134 2.32 -13.83 -24.19
C PHE A 134 0.96 -13.47 -23.59
N ASN A 135 0.31 -14.40 -22.90
CA ASN A 135 -0.99 -14.17 -22.27
C ASN A 135 -0.88 -13.19 -21.09
N LYS A 136 0.24 -13.21 -20.38
CA LYS A 136 0.54 -12.29 -19.29
C LYS A 136 0.73 -10.86 -19.81
N MET A 137 1.51 -10.66 -20.85
CA MET A 137 1.71 -9.35 -21.49
C MET A 137 0.41 -8.74 -22.04
N SER A 138 -0.46 -9.57 -22.62
CA SER A 138 -1.77 -9.13 -23.10
C SER A 138 -2.67 -8.66 -21.95
N LEU A 139 -2.66 -9.36 -20.82
CA LEU A 139 -3.42 -8.98 -19.64
C LEU A 139 -2.86 -7.70 -19.00
N GLU A 140 -1.55 -7.56 -18.91
CA GLU A 140 -0.90 -6.35 -18.41
C GLU A 140 -1.30 -5.13 -19.23
N ARG A 141 -1.22 -5.20 -20.55
CA ARG A 141 -1.67 -4.12 -21.45
C ARG A 141 -3.13 -3.76 -21.26
N TYR A 142 -3.99 -4.77 -21.14
CA TYR A 142 -5.42 -4.56 -20.90
C TYR A 142 -5.68 -3.84 -19.57
N ILE A 143 -4.97 -4.21 -18.50
CA ILE A 143 -5.10 -3.59 -17.20
C ILE A 143 -4.50 -2.18 -17.20
N GLN A 144 -3.34 -1.99 -17.84
CA GLN A 144 -2.68 -0.67 -18.00
C GLN A 144 -3.53 0.33 -18.77
N SER A 145 -4.29 -0.11 -19.75
CA SER A 145 -5.16 0.78 -20.55
C SER A 145 -6.35 1.34 -19.77
N GLN A 146 -6.59 0.88 -18.53
CA GLN A 146 -7.75 1.25 -17.72
C GLN A 146 -7.37 1.61 -16.26
N PRO A 147 -6.39 2.47 -16.00
CA PRO A 147 -6.13 2.91 -14.64
C PRO A 147 -7.28 3.83 -14.20
N HIS A 148 -7.86 3.56 -13.02
CA HIS A 148 -8.86 4.45 -12.42
C HIS A 148 -8.26 5.78 -12.01
N PHE A 149 -6.97 5.78 -11.62
CA PHE A 149 -6.21 6.95 -11.18
C PHE A 149 -4.80 6.92 -11.77
N SER A 150 -4.30 8.09 -12.17
CA SER A 150 -2.91 8.24 -12.59
C SER A 150 -1.95 8.13 -11.39
N VAL A 151 -0.69 7.78 -11.66
CA VAL A 151 0.37 7.73 -10.64
C VAL A 151 0.49 9.08 -9.90
N ALA A 152 0.35 10.21 -10.64
CA ALA A 152 0.41 11.55 -10.07
C ALA A 152 -0.71 11.82 -9.08
N GLN A 153 -1.95 11.43 -9.39
CA GLN A 153 -3.10 11.55 -8.49
C GLN A 153 -2.92 10.71 -7.22
N VAL A 154 -2.45 9.47 -7.37
CA VAL A 154 -2.18 8.59 -6.22
C VAL A 154 -1.07 9.17 -5.35
N ARG A 155 0.02 9.67 -5.96
CA ARG A 155 1.13 10.31 -5.26
C ARG A 155 0.66 11.52 -4.44
N GLU A 156 -0.11 12.42 -5.05
CA GLU A 156 -0.65 13.61 -4.38
C GLU A 156 -1.57 13.25 -3.21
N ALA A 157 -2.46 12.28 -3.40
CA ALA A 157 -3.36 11.83 -2.35
C ALA A 157 -2.61 11.17 -1.18
N VAL A 158 -1.62 10.33 -1.48
CA VAL A 158 -0.82 9.61 -0.49
C VAL A 158 0.10 10.55 0.28
N ASP A 159 0.63 11.59 -0.36
CA ASP A 159 1.48 12.59 0.30
C ASP A 159 0.76 13.34 1.42
N ARG A 160 -0.54 13.55 1.27
CA ARG A 160 -1.39 14.22 2.27
C ARG A 160 -1.79 13.34 3.45
N ILE A 161 -1.50 12.04 3.43
CA ILE A 161 -1.88 11.12 4.50
C ILE A 161 -0.97 11.33 5.71
N LEU A 162 -1.58 11.62 6.85
CA LEU A 162 -0.90 11.72 8.14
C LEU A 162 -0.87 10.35 8.82
N VAL A 163 0.31 9.91 9.21
CA VAL A 163 0.52 8.64 9.91
C VAL A 163 0.82 8.90 11.38
N SER A 164 0.12 8.19 12.28
CA SER A 164 0.43 8.20 13.71
C SER A 164 1.18 6.93 14.08
N PHE A 165 2.40 7.08 14.60
CA PHE A 165 3.22 5.95 15.08
C PHE A 165 2.85 5.50 16.51
N ARG A 166 1.93 6.20 17.17
CA ARG A 166 1.47 5.83 18.52
C ARG A 166 0.19 5.03 18.42
N ALA A 167 0.24 3.77 18.84
CA ALA A 167 -0.93 2.90 18.90
C ALA A 167 -2.05 3.55 19.74
N GLY A 168 -3.28 3.50 19.24
CA GLY A 168 -4.46 4.06 19.89
C GLY A 168 -4.52 5.60 19.96
N LYS A 169 -3.58 6.32 19.34
CA LYS A 169 -3.59 7.79 19.30
C LYS A 169 -4.02 8.29 17.91
N ARG A 170 -4.85 9.33 17.89
CA ARG A 170 -5.24 9.99 16.64
C ARG A 170 -4.07 10.79 16.08
N ALA A 171 -3.82 10.72 14.78
CA ALA A 171 -2.81 11.53 14.10
C ALA A 171 -3.12 13.03 14.17
N VAL A 172 -4.40 13.38 14.27
CA VAL A 172 -4.90 14.75 14.39
C VAL A 172 -5.82 14.89 15.58
N THR A 173 -5.87 16.09 16.16
CA THR A 173 -6.77 16.43 17.26
C THR A 173 -7.71 17.54 16.80
N PRO A 174 -9.02 17.45 17.10
CA PRO A 174 -9.90 18.59 16.90
C PRO A 174 -9.42 19.79 17.74
N GLY A 175 -9.26 20.91 17.08
CA GLY A 175 -8.88 22.16 17.70
C GLY A 175 -9.80 23.29 17.27
N LYS A 176 -9.69 24.45 17.94
CA LYS A 176 -10.44 25.65 17.60
C LYS A 176 -9.47 26.75 17.18
N ARG A 177 -9.62 27.23 15.96
CA ARG A 177 -8.90 28.42 15.46
C ARG A 177 -9.76 29.65 15.70
N TYR A 178 -9.21 30.59 16.44
CA TYR A 178 -9.89 31.87 16.69
C TYR A 178 -9.44 32.90 15.66
N ILE A 179 -10.38 33.42 14.89
CA ILE A 179 -10.12 34.54 13.99
C ILE A 179 -10.38 35.83 14.82
N ARG A 180 -9.35 36.67 14.89
CA ARG A 180 -9.41 37.93 15.62
C ARG A 180 -9.23 39.09 14.64
N LYS A 181 -10.05 40.14 14.79
CA LYS A 181 -9.88 41.45 14.13
C LYS A 181 -9.98 42.54 15.20
N ASN A 182 -9.03 43.46 15.22
CA ASN A 182 -8.95 44.53 16.21
C ASN A 182 -9.01 43.99 17.67
N ARG A 183 -8.25 42.95 17.98
CA ARG A 183 -8.22 42.24 19.28
C ARG A 183 -9.54 41.59 19.73
N LYS A 184 -10.62 41.73 18.97
CA LYS A 184 -11.91 41.07 19.26
C LYS A 184 -12.01 39.73 18.51
N ARG A 185 -12.58 38.70 19.16
CA ARG A 185 -12.92 37.45 18.50
C ARG A 185 -14.10 37.67 17.57
N ILE A 186 -13.92 37.31 16.27
CA ILE A 186 -14.99 37.44 15.28
C ILE A 186 -15.62 36.08 15.01
N SER A 187 -14.81 35.05 14.91
CA SER A 187 -15.30 33.69 14.63
C SER A 187 -14.41 32.61 15.23
N VAL A 188 -14.98 31.40 15.37
CA VAL A 188 -14.30 30.18 15.82
C VAL A 188 -14.46 29.18 14.72
N GLN A 189 -13.35 28.71 14.19
CA GLN A 189 -13.31 27.65 13.16
C GLN A 189 -12.79 26.35 13.77
N SER A 190 -13.53 25.28 13.59
CA SER A 190 -13.01 23.94 13.91
C SER A 190 -11.93 23.56 12.90
N VAL A 191 -10.77 23.16 13.39
CA VAL A 191 -9.63 22.72 12.59
C VAL A 191 -9.08 21.42 13.14
N LEU A 192 -8.48 20.61 12.28
CA LEU A 192 -7.72 19.43 12.70
C LEU A 192 -6.25 19.84 12.85
N ILE A 193 -5.70 19.63 14.03
CA ILE A 193 -4.32 19.97 14.35
C ILE A 193 -3.51 18.68 14.37
N PRO A 194 -2.43 18.55 13.58
CA PRO A 194 -1.54 17.42 13.65
C PRO A 194 -0.97 17.26 15.05
N ARG A 195 -0.89 16.02 15.54
CA ARG A 195 -0.28 15.72 16.84
C ARG A 195 1.18 15.38 16.62
N GLY A 196 2.01 16.29 17.09
CA GLY A 196 3.43 16.05 17.29
C GLY A 196 4.24 15.98 16.01
N ALA A 197 4.74 17.10 15.62
CA ALA A 197 6.03 17.16 14.97
C ALA A 197 7.09 17.09 16.06
#